data_4054e32aa57b5dd86a8a24519467a2b8
#
_entry.id   4054e32aa57b5dd86a8a24519467a2b8
#
_cell.length_a   1.000
_cell.length_b   1.000
_cell.length_c   1.000
_cell.angle_alpha   90.00
_cell.angle_beta   90.00
_cell.angle_gamma   90.00
#
_symmetry.space_group_name_H-M   'P 1'
#
loop_
_entity.id
_entity.type
_entity.pdbx_description
1 polymer ?
#
loop_
_entity_poly.entity_id
_entity_poly.type
_entity_poly.pdbx_seq_one_letter_code
_entity_poly.pdbx_strand_id
1 'polypeptide(L)'
;VAGDVFDAQTIADKTVRRLFNALQGFAGPWLLLPGNHDAALSESIWTRAHRLGAIAANVTCCLAPRPHSVAGKFTVLPAPLTQRRCYEDLTAWFDTAPSPEGQPRIGLAHGCVQGILAEGIGSADPIAPQRAQQARLDYLALGDWHGTRRIDGHTWYAGTPETDRFKANDSGQALLVTLGGVGAQPDVQPLHTGQFRWQQLEPALAVASD
;
A
#
# COMPACT_ATOMS: atom_id res chain seq x y z
N VAL A 1 -0.80 0.80 -5.19
CA VAL A 1 -0.12 -0.10 -4.24
C VAL A 1 0.39 0.72 -3.08
N ALA A 2 0.02 0.35 -1.85
CA ALA A 2 0.24 1.14 -0.64
C ALA A 2 1.57 0.76 0.08
N GLY A 3 2.68 0.82 -0.62
CA GLY A 3 4.02 0.57 -0.09
C GLY A 3 4.49 -0.88 -0.17
N ASP A 4 5.76 -1.09 0.13
CA ASP A 4 6.43 -2.40 0.12
C ASP A 4 6.19 -3.21 -1.16
N VAL A 5 6.35 -2.53 -2.31
CA VAL A 5 6.29 -3.16 -3.63
C VAL A 5 7.42 -4.18 -3.79
N PHE A 6 8.54 -3.89 -3.14
CA PHE A 6 9.70 -4.74 -3.05
C PHE A 6 10.07 -5.01 -1.59
N ASP A 7 10.36 -6.25 -1.27
CA ASP A 7 10.72 -6.69 0.09
C ASP A 7 12.11 -6.19 0.55
N ALA A 8 12.92 -5.66 -0.34
CA ALA A 8 14.25 -5.10 -0.03
C ALA A 8 14.77 -4.16 -1.11
N GLN A 9 15.76 -3.31 -0.73
CA GLN A 9 16.47 -2.44 -1.66
C GLN A 9 17.41 -3.20 -2.63
N THR A 10 17.89 -4.38 -2.26
CA THR A 10 18.98 -5.10 -2.94
C THR A 10 18.52 -6.34 -3.70
N ILE A 11 17.42 -6.22 -4.44
CA ILE A 11 16.95 -7.30 -5.31
C ILE A 11 17.59 -7.23 -6.71
N ALA A 12 17.59 -8.35 -7.44
CA ALA A 12 18.19 -8.43 -8.76
C ALA A 12 17.45 -7.58 -9.81
N ASP A 13 18.19 -6.99 -10.76
CA ASP A 13 17.61 -6.16 -11.84
C ASP A 13 16.56 -6.91 -12.67
N LYS A 14 16.74 -8.23 -12.87
CA LYS A 14 15.74 -9.07 -13.54
C LYS A 14 14.40 -9.09 -12.82
N THR A 15 14.40 -9.04 -11.48
CA THR A 15 13.17 -8.99 -10.67
C THR A 15 12.48 -7.63 -10.80
N VAL A 16 13.27 -6.54 -10.79
CA VAL A 16 12.75 -5.19 -11.06
C VAL A 16 12.07 -5.13 -12.42
N ARG A 17 12.76 -5.58 -13.48
CA ARG A 17 12.20 -5.61 -14.84
C ARG A 17 10.94 -6.49 -14.94
N ARG A 18 10.95 -7.65 -14.27
CA ARG A 18 9.80 -8.58 -14.25
C ARG A 18 8.55 -7.94 -13.67
N LEU A 19 8.68 -7.19 -12.57
CA LEU A 19 7.56 -6.46 -11.98
C LEU A 19 6.94 -5.48 -12.99
N PHE A 20 7.74 -4.55 -13.50
CA PHE A 20 7.23 -3.52 -14.41
C PHE A 20 6.68 -4.09 -15.71
N ASN A 21 7.28 -5.16 -16.24
CA ASN A 21 6.73 -5.87 -17.39
C ASN A 21 5.35 -6.50 -17.10
N ALA A 22 5.17 -7.07 -15.90
CA ALA A 22 3.87 -7.62 -15.50
C ALA A 22 2.79 -6.52 -15.38
N LEU A 23 3.15 -5.34 -14.85
CA LEU A 23 2.23 -4.22 -14.71
C LEU A 23 1.75 -3.64 -16.06
N GLN A 24 2.51 -3.82 -17.13
CA GLN A 24 2.09 -3.41 -18.49
C GLN A 24 0.86 -4.17 -19.00
N GLY A 25 0.58 -5.36 -18.46
CA GLY A 25 -0.58 -6.16 -18.84
C GLY A 25 -1.93 -5.56 -18.45
N PHE A 26 -1.94 -4.55 -17.58
CA PHE A 26 -3.14 -3.82 -17.17
C PHE A 26 -3.20 -2.46 -17.89
N ALA A 27 -4.33 -2.19 -18.55
CA ALA A 27 -4.49 -0.97 -19.35
C ALA A 27 -4.65 0.33 -18.52
N GLY A 28 -4.93 0.21 -17.21
CA GLY A 28 -5.10 1.35 -16.31
C GLY A 28 -3.77 1.85 -15.73
N PRO A 29 -3.77 3.03 -15.09
CA PRO A 29 -2.60 3.56 -14.41
C PRO A 29 -2.31 2.81 -13.12
N TRP A 30 -1.04 2.57 -12.84
CA TRP A 30 -0.53 2.13 -11.56
C TRP A 30 0.08 3.29 -10.79
N LEU A 31 -0.25 3.41 -9.51
CA LEU A 31 0.44 4.28 -8.57
C LEU A 31 1.12 3.40 -7.53
N LEU A 32 2.44 3.45 -7.48
CA LEU A 32 3.27 2.68 -6.57
C LEU A 32 3.86 3.61 -5.53
N LEU A 33 3.59 3.32 -4.25
CA LEU A 33 4.12 4.05 -3.11
C LEU A 33 5.33 3.29 -2.53
N PRO A 34 6.42 3.94 -2.16
CA PRO A 34 7.45 3.36 -1.29
C PRO A 34 6.93 3.08 0.12
N GLY A 35 7.25 1.89 0.65
CA GLY A 35 7.07 1.52 2.05
C GLY A 35 8.40 1.55 2.81
N ASN A 36 8.47 0.86 3.95
CA ASN A 36 9.67 0.84 4.80
C ASN A 36 10.76 -0.13 4.28
N HIS A 37 10.38 -1.19 3.56
CA HIS A 37 11.32 -2.12 2.93
C HIS A 37 11.97 -1.52 1.67
N ASP A 38 11.22 -0.73 0.93
CA ASP A 38 11.65 -0.12 -0.34
C ASP A 38 11.60 1.41 -0.34
N ALA A 39 11.88 2.03 0.81
CA ALA A 39 11.83 3.47 0.99
C ALA A 39 12.55 4.25 -0.12
N ALA A 40 12.03 5.43 -0.46
CA ALA A 40 12.56 6.31 -1.50
C ALA A 40 13.84 7.03 -1.02
N LEU A 41 14.88 6.25 -0.74
CA LEU A 41 16.20 6.79 -0.39
C LEU A 41 16.83 7.50 -1.59
N SER A 42 17.85 8.33 -1.34
CA SER A 42 18.63 9.00 -2.40
C SER A 42 19.21 7.99 -3.42
N GLU A 43 19.71 6.85 -2.92
CA GLU A 43 20.01 5.66 -3.71
C GLU A 43 19.09 4.52 -3.27
N SER A 44 18.12 4.21 -4.10
CA SER A 44 17.05 3.24 -3.80
C SER A 44 16.77 2.30 -4.97
N ILE A 45 15.93 1.31 -4.74
CA ILE A 45 15.43 0.45 -5.82
C ILE A 45 14.65 1.26 -6.86
N TRP A 46 14.01 2.35 -6.47
CA TRP A 46 13.26 3.26 -7.35
C TRP A 46 14.18 4.03 -8.29
N THR A 47 15.28 4.62 -7.76
CA THR A 47 16.29 5.31 -8.58
C THR A 47 16.98 4.33 -9.51
N ARG A 48 17.21 3.09 -9.05
CA ARG A 48 17.75 2.02 -9.88
C ARG A 48 16.78 1.58 -10.99
N ALA A 49 15.49 1.40 -10.68
CA ALA A 49 14.47 1.08 -11.67
C ALA A 49 14.39 2.14 -12.78
N HIS A 50 14.49 3.41 -12.40
CA HIS A 50 14.56 4.53 -13.34
C HIS A 50 15.81 4.46 -14.23
N ARG A 51 17.00 4.27 -13.65
CA ARG A 51 18.26 4.13 -14.41
C ARG A 51 18.24 2.93 -15.37
N LEU A 52 17.57 1.85 -14.99
CA LEU A 52 17.40 0.67 -15.85
C LEU A 52 16.41 0.89 -17.01
N GLY A 53 15.69 2.02 -17.03
CA GLY A 53 14.58 2.22 -17.97
C GLY A 53 13.49 1.15 -17.82
N ALA A 54 13.30 0.62 -16.60
CA ALA A 54 12.40 -0.51 -16.38
C ALA A 54 10.94 -0.06 -16.13
N ILE A 55 10.74 1.20 -15.69
CA ILE A 55 9.42 1.70 -15.29
C ILE A 55 8.52 1.79 -16.52
N ALA A 56 7.40 1.09 -16.49
CA ALA A 56 6.42 1.07 -17.57
C ALA A 56 5.67 2.40 -17.71
N ALA A 57 5.22 2.72 -18.92
CA ALA A 57 4.57 4.01 -19.21
C ALA A 57 3.27 4.24 -18.42
N ASN A 58 2.57 3.17 -18.04
CA ASN A 58 1.36 3.22 -17.23
C ASN A 58 1.62 3.21 -15.71
N VAL A 59 2.89 3.31 -15.28
CA VAL A 59 3.28 3.27 -13.87
C VAL A 59 3.81 4.63 -13.42
N THR A 60 3.25 5.14 -12.34
CA THR A 60 3.75 6.31 -11.60
C THR A 60 4.31 5.86 -10.27
N CYS A 61 5.62 6.05 -10.06
CA CYS A 61 6.24 5.88 -8.75
C CYS A 61 6.05 7.17 -7.93
N CYS A 62 5.30 7.09 -6.86
CA CYS A 62 4.94 8.21 -6.00
C CYS A 62 6.07 8.47 -4.97
N LEU A 63 7.19 9.05 -5.41
CA LEU A 63 8.41 9.22 -4.60
C LEU A 63 8.47 10.53 -3.80
N ALA A 64 7.48 11.40 -3.96
CA ALA A 64 7.40 12.69 -3.28
C ALA A 64 5.96 12.99 -2.83
N PRO A 65 5.77 13.75 -1.74
CA PRO A 65 4.47 14.17 -1.25
C PRO A 65 3.89 15.28 -2.16
N ARG A 66 3.26 14.89 -3.26
CA ARG A 66 2.61 15.80 -4.20
C ARG A 66 1.33 15.18 -4.75
N PRO A 67 0.29 16.00 -5.04
CA PRO A 67 -0.95 15.49 -5.63
C PRO A 67 -0.72 14.87 -7.02
N HIS A 68 -1.41 13.77 -7.28
CA HIS A 68 -1.48 13.14 -8.60
C HIS A 68 -2.92 13.09 -9.09
N SER A 69 -3.23 13.83 -10.14
CA SER A 69 -4.54 13.72 -10.81
C SER A 69 -4.57 12.46 -11.68
N VAL A 70 -5.57 11.62 -11.48
CA VAL A 70 -5.77 10.41 -12.27
C VAL A 70 -6.89 10.64 -13.27
N ALA A 71 -6.52 10.79 -14.53
CA ALA A 71 -7.43 11.00 -15.67
C ALA A 71 -8.44 12.16 -15.46
N GLY A 72 -8.14 13.14 -14.63
CA GLY A 72 -9.05 14.23 -14.27
C GLY A 72 -10.28 13.80 -13.45
N LYS A 73 -10.33 12.55 -12.96
CA LYS A 73 -11.47 12.01 -12.25
C LYS A 73 -11.33 12.10 -10.73
N PHE A 74 -10.13 11.93 -10.19
CA PHE A 74 -9.82 12.01 -8.78
C PHE A 74 -8.37 12.40 -8.54
N THR A 75 -8.06 12.82 -7.32
CA THR A 75 -6.70 13.19 -6.90
C THR A 75 -6.18 12.19 -5.86
N VAL A 76 -5.01 11.63 -6.11
CA VAL A 76 -4.29 10.80 -5.13
C VAL A 76 -3.24 11.64 -4.42
N LEU A 77 -3.20 11.52 -3.10
CA LEU A 77 -2.27 12.19 -2.20
C LEU A 77 -1.34 11.12 -1.59
N PRO A 78 -0.13 10.91 -2.10
CA PRO A 78 0.78 9.91 -1.57
C PRO A 78 1.61 10.43 -0.41
N ALA A 79 1.83 9.60 0.61
CA ALA A 79 2.77 9.85 1.70
C ALA A 79 3.93 8.82 1.63
N PRO A 80 4.90 9.00 0.72
CA PRO A 80 5.99 8.04 0.56
C PRO A 80 6.96 8.07 1.73
N LEU A 81 7.44 6.90 2.14
CA LEU A 81 8.55 6.80 3.08
C LEU A 81 9.86 7.11 2.36
N THR A 82 10.59 8.10 2.86
CA THR A 82 11.92 8.51 2.37
C THR A 82 13.07 7.96 3.22
N GLN A 83 12.73 7.22 4.27
CA GLN A 83 13.63 6.49 5.16
C GLN A 83 12.91 5.27 5.72
N ARG A 84 13.66 4.29 6.23
CA ARG A 84 13.08 3.00 6.70
C ARG A 84 12.18 3.13 7.93
N ARG A 85 12.34 4.18 8.70
CA ARG A 85 11.53 4.47 9.89
C ARG A 85 11.36 5.97 10.00
N CYS A 86 10.13 6.40 10.11
CA CYS A 86 9.78 7.78 10.40
C CYS A 86 9.01 7.82 11.73
N TYR A 87 9.19 8.86 12.50
CA TYR A 87 8.49 9.08 13.77
C TYR A 87 7.49 10.23 13.66
N GLU A 88 7.40 10.83 12.49
CA GLU A 88 6.44 11.89 12.16
C GLU A 88 5.33 11.31 11.29
N ASP A 89 4.12 11.84 11.43
CA ASP A 89 3.00 11.50 10.56
C ASP A 89 3.19 12.13 9.18
N LEU A 90 3.73 11.35 8.25
CA LEU A 90 3.95 11.79 6.87
C LEU A 90 2.65 12.08 6.10
N THR A 91 1.49 11.72 6.64
CA THR A 91 0.20 12.03 6.03
C THR A 91 -0.34 13.42 6.40
N ALA A 92 0.32 14.14 7.33
CA ALA A 92 -0.14 15.45 7.79
C ALA A 92 -0.29 16.48 6.67
N TRP A 93 0.53 16.40 5.60
CA TRP A 93 0.43 17.31 4.46
C TRP A 93 -0.88 17.17 3.67
N PHE A 94 -1.63 16.07 3.82
CA PHE A 94 -2.93 15.89 3.17
C PHE A 94 -3.93 16.98 3.56
N ASP A 95 -3.82 17.53 4.77
CA ASP A 95 -4.75 18.53 5.31
C ASP A 95 -4.78 19.81 4.44
N THR A 96 -3.63 20.19 3.89
CA THR A 96 -3.44 21.40 3.07
C THR A 96 -3.20 21.12 1.59
N ALA A 97 -3.19 19.84 1.21
CA ALA A 97 -2.93 19.44 -0.17
C ALA A 97 -3.98 20.00 -1.12
N PRO A 98 -3.59 20.65 -2.23
CA PRO A 98 -4.53 21.13 -3.22
C PRO A 98 -5.15 19.95 -3.98
N SER A 99 -6.44 20.08 -4.29
CA SER A 99 -7.16 19.21 -5.22
C SER A 99 -8.21 20.02 -5.96
N PRO A 100 -8.53 19.70 -7.21
CA PRO A 100 -9.61 20.37 -7.92
C PRO A 100 -10.94 20.20 -7.19
N GLU A 101 -11.76 21.24 -7.20
CA GLU A 101 -13.10 21.19 -6.61
C GLU A 101 -13.97 20.13 -7.29
N GLY A 102 -14.78 19.42 -6.53
CA GLY A 102 -15.64 18.35 -7.04
C GLY A 102 -14.94 17.05 -7.41
N GLN A 103 -13.62 16.95 -7.21
CA GLN A 103 -12.89 15.68 -7.39
C GLN A 103 -12.68 14.94 -6.07
N PRO A 104 -12.96 13.61 -6.03
CA PRO A 104 -12.63 12.79 -4.89
C PRO A 104 -11.14 12.85 -4.53
N ARG A 105 -10.84 12.83 -3.23
CA ARG A 105 -9.49 12.85 -2.65
C ARG A 105 -9.17 11.48 -2.06
N ILE A 106 -8.11 10.87 -2.53
CA ILE A 106 -7.66 9.55 -2.08
C ILE A 106 -6.29 9.69 -1.43
N GLY A 107 -6.19 9.39 -0.14
CA GLY A 107 -4.90 9.24 0.53
C GLY A 107 -4.28 7.89 0.21
N LEU A 108 -2.96 7.87 0.01
CA LEU A 108 -2.18 6.65 -0.19
C LEU A 108 -0.97 6.69 0.75
N ALA A 109 -0.95 5.80 1.76
CA ALA A 109 0.06 5.82 2.80
C ALA A 109 0.50 4.41 3.21
N HIS A 110 1.68 4.33 3.85
CA HIS A 110 2.23 3.10 4.40
C HIS A 110 2.68 3.36 5.83
N GLY A 111 2.15 2.62 6.79
CA GLY A 111 2.44 2.80 8.21
C GLY A 111 1.33 2.35 9.14
N CYS A 112 1.49 2.70 10.42
CA CYS A 112 0.66 2.22 11.51
C CYS A 112 -0.34 3.27 11.99
N VAL A 113 -1.64 2.96 11.94
CA VAL A 113 -2.67 3.82 12.53
C VAL A 113 -2.56 3.74 14.06
N GLN A 114 -2.30 4.91 14.68
CA GLN A 114 -2.07 5.02 16.12
C GLN A 114 -3.29 4.56 16.93
N GLY A 115 -3.02 3.79 18.01
CA GLY A 115 -4.05 3.35 18.96
C GLY A 115 -4.98 2.23 18.46
N ILE A 116 -4.79 1.69 17.25
CA ILE A 116 -5.66 0.67 16.67
C ILE A 116 -4.98 -0.69 16.53
N LEU A 117 -3.69 -0.73 16.30
CA LEU A 117 -2.90 -1.95 16.31
C LEU A 117 -2.40 -2.24 17.74
N ALA A 118 -2.22 -3.52 18.07
CA ALA A 118 -1.90 -3.96 19.42
C ALA A 118 -0.70 -3.21 20.03
N GLU A 119 -0.78 -2.88 21.33
CA GLU A 119 0.31 -2.31 22.10
C GLU A 119 1.58 -3.17 21.95
N GLY A 120 2.72 -2.56 21.61
CA GLY A 120 4.01 -3.25 21.44
C GLY A 120 4.46 -3.48 20.00
N ILE A 121 3.62 -3.22 18.99
CA ILE A 121 4.09 -3.06 17.61
C ILE A 121 4.70 -1.66 17.52
N GLY A 122 6.02 -1.59 17.38
CA GLY A 122 6.78 -0.34 17.39
C GLY A 122 6.17 0.65 16.40
N SER A 123 5.80 1.82 16.91
CA SER A 123 5.08 2.87 16.19
C SER A 123 6.01 3.70 15.29
N ALA A 124 6.81 3.04 14.46
CA ALA A 124 7.41 3.72 13.32
C ALA A 124 6.31 3.99 12.30
N ASP A 125 6.47 5.07 11.55
CA ASP A 125 5.58 5.47 10.46
C ASP A 125 4.12 5.68 10.93
N PRO A 126 3.92 6.55 11.97
CA PRO A 126 2.62 6.75 12.59
C PRO A 126 1.65 7.49 11.65
N ILE A 127 0.38 7.07 11.70
CA ILE A 127 -0.72 7.72 10.96
C ILE A 127 -1.79 8.12 11.98
N ALA A 128 -2.24 9.36 11.94
CA ALA A 128 -3.31 9.82 12.81
C ALA A 128 -4.60 9.03 12.59
N PRO A 129 -5.29 8.57 13.64
CA PRO A 129 -6.47 7.71 13.50
C PRO A 129 -7.66 8.40 12.81
N GLN A 130 -7.74 9.73 12.86
CA GLN A 130 -8.78 10.52 12.18
C GLN A 130 -8.28 11.15 10.86
N ARG A 131 -7.20 10.64 10.26
CA ARG A 131 -6.56 11.25 9.08
C ARG A 131 -7.52 11.44 7.91
N ALA A 132 -8.35 10.47 7.61
CA ALA A 132 -9.32 10.58 6.52
C ALA A 132 -10.29 11.75 6.74
N GLN A 133 -10.80 11.92 7.94
CA GLN A 133 -11.71 13.01 8.29
C GLN A 133 -11.00 14.37 8.26
N GLN A 134 -9.84 14.51 8.91
CA GLN A 134 -9.08 15.76 8.99
C GLN A 134 -8.69 16.29 7.60
N ALA A 135 -8.22 15.40 6.73
CA ALA A 135 -7.81 15.74 5.38
C ALA A 135 -8.95 15.71 4.35
N ARG A 136 -10.20 15.47 4.78
CA ARG A 136 -11.37 15.35 3.90
C ARG A 136 -11.13 14.38 2.75
N LEU A 137 -10.63 13.18 3.09
CA LEU A 137 -10.41 12.12 2.11
C LEU A 137 -11.70 11.32 1.92
N ASP A 138 -12.00 11.01 0.67
CA ASP A 138 -13.08 10.08 0.30
C ASP A 138 -12.65 8.63 0.51
N TYR A 139 -11.32 8.36 0.47
CA TYR A 139 -10.74 7.08 0.80
C TYR A 139 -9.28 7.22 1.25
N LEU A 140 -8.86 6.43 2.23
CA LEU A 140 -7.46 6.30 2.66
C LEU A 140 -7.00 4.85 2.51
N ALA A 141 -6.16 4.61 1.50
CA ALA A 141 -5.55 3.32 1.24
C ALA A 141 -4.25 3.16 2.03
N LEU A 142 -4.19 2.13 2.86
CA LEU A 142 -3.06 1.85 3.75
C LEU A 142 -2.35 0.54 3.42
N GLY A 143 -1.03 0.52 3.59
CA GLY A 143 -0.15 -0.64 3.64
C GLY A 143 0.63 -0.72 4.96
N ASP A 144 1.50 -1.71 5.12
CA ASP A 144 2.25 -2.13 6.31
C ASP A 144 1.59 -3.31 7.05
N TRP A 145 0.28 -3.28 7.27
CA TRP A 145 -0.43 -4.42 7.81
C TRP A 145 -0.74 -5.45 6.70
N HIS A 146 -0.29 -6.70 6.88
CA HIS A 146 -0.35 -7.74 5.84
C HIS A 146 -1.75 -8.36 5.65
N GLY A 147 -2.68 -8.10 6.54
CA GLY A 147 -4.06 -8.55 6.42
C GLY A 147 -5.01 -7.47 5.94
N THR A 148 -6.13 -7.86 5.33
CA THR A 148 -7.20 -6.92 5.03
C THR A 148 -7.85 -6.45 6.34
N ARG A 149 -7.93 -5.13 6.55
CA ARG A 149 -8.50 -4.58 7.78
C ARG A 149 -9.18 -3.24 7.54
N ARG A 150 -10.44 -3.18 7.93
CA ARG A 150 -11.17 -1.92 8.02
C ARG A 150 -10.80 -1.19 9.31
N ILE A 151 -10.42 0.08 9.21
CA ILE A 151 -10.18 0.98 10.34
C ILE A 151 -11.46 1.78 10.64
N ASP A 152 -12.00 2.41 9.61
CA ASP A 152 -13.27 3.13 9.66
C ASP A 152 -14.01 3.05 8.32
N GLY A 153 -14.98 3.94 8.06
CA GLY A 153 -15.74 3.96 6.82
C GLY A 153 -14.92 4.30 5.59
N HIS A 154 -13.84 5.06 5.75
CA HIS A 154 -13.03 5.59 4.65
C HIS A 154 -11.60 5.04 4.64
N THR A 155 -11.15 4.35 5.70
CA THR A 155 -9.76 3.95 5.92
C THR A 155 -9.61 2.44 5.99
N TRP A 156 -8.76 1.86 5.11
CA TRP A 156 -8.55 0.43 5.02
C TRP A 156 -7.10 0.06 4.74
N TYR A 157 -6.65 -1.03 5.36
CA TYR A 157 -5.51 -1.80 4.93
C TYR A 157 -5.95 -2.83 3.90
N ALA A 158 -5.30 -2.87 2.75
CA ALA A 158 -5.60 -3.85 1.72
C ALA A 158 -5.04 -5.25 2.05
N GLY A 159 -3.97 -5.30 2.83
CA GLY A 159 -3.21 -6.52 3.06
C GLY A 159 -2.33 -6.90 1.87
N THR A 160 -1.75 -8.10 1.93
CA THR A 160 -0.95 -8.66 0.85
C THR A 160 -1.83 -9.40 -0.16
N PRO A 161 -1.56 -9.27 -1.48
CA PRO A 161 -2.34 -9.94 -2.52
C PRO A 161 -2.14 -11.46 -2.57
N GLU A 162 -1.10 -11.96 -1.87
CA GLU A 162 -0.82 -13.37 -1.67
C GLU A 162 -0.49 -13.63 -0.20
N THR A 163 -0.76 -14.84 0.30
CA THR A 163 -0.42 -15.21 1.68
C THR A 163 1.09 -15.40 1.82
N ASP A 164 1.73 -14.67 2.72
CA ASP A 164 3.17 -14.65 2.93
C ASP A 164 3.63 -15.31 4.23
N ARG A 165 2.70 -15.75 5.09
CA ARG A 165 2.99 -16.34 6.41
C ARG A 165 1.86 -17.22 6.92
N PHE A 166 2.12 -18.03 7.95
CA PHE A 166 1.12 -18.91 8.59
C PHE A 166 0.07 -18.17 9.44
N LYS A 167 0.22 -16.88 9.66
CA LYS A 167 -0.72 -16.11 10.48
C LYS A 167 -2.04 -15.91 9.72
N ALA A 168 -3.14 -16.37 10.29
CA ALA A 168 -4.47 -16.08 9.79
C ALA A 168 -4.80 -14.59 10.03
N ASN A 169 -4.70 -13.77 9.00
CA ASN A 169 -4.87 -12.32 9.06
C ASN A 169 -5.63 -11.75 7.85
N ASP A 170 -6.42 -12.58 7.16
CA ASP A 170 -7.18 -12.21 5.97
C ASP A 170 -6.31 -11.64 4.82
N SER A 171 -5.09 -12.18 4.64
CA SER A 171 -4.23 -11.92 3.49
C SER A 171 -4.72 -12.67 2.22
N GLY A 172 -4.09 -12.43 1.08
CA GLY A 172 -4.46 -13.05 -0.20
C GLY A 172 -5.63 -12.32 -0.86
N GLN A 173 -5.73 -11.01 -0.65
CA GLN A 173 -6.82 -10.17 -1.17
C GLN A 173 -6.29 -8.88 -1.78
N ALA A 174 -7.11 -8.29 -2.64
CA ALA A 174 -7.03 -6.90 -3.07
C ALA A 174 -8.38 -6.23 -2.83
N LEU A 175 -8.40 -4.91 -2.67
CA LEU A 175 -9.64 -4.17 -2.45
C LEU A 175 -10.08 -3.49 -3.75
N LEU A 176 -11.30 -3.79 -4.20
CA LEU A 176 -12.01 -3.00 -5.19
C LEU A 176 -12.77 -1.89 -4.45
N VAL A 177 -12.43 -0.65 -4.75
CA VAL A 177 -13.05 0.53 -4.11
C VAL A 177 -13.83 1.31 -5.13
N THR A 178 -15.12 1.49 -4.89
CA THR A 178 -15.99 2.32 -5.72
C THR A 178 -16.36 3.59 -4.98
N LEU A 179 -16.08 4.75 -5.57
CA LEU A 179 -16.45 6.05 -5.03
C LEU A 179 -17.63 6.60 -5.83
N GLY A 180 -18.75 6.86 -5.14
CA GLY A 180 -19.95 7.44 -5.75
C GLY A 180 -19.86 8.94 -6.01
N GLY A 181 -18.81 9.62 -5.50
CA GLY A 181 -18.58 11.06 -5.59
C GLY A 181 -17.91 11.59 -4.34
N VAL A 182 -17.69 12.90 -4.29
CA VAL A 182 -17.09 13.60 -3.14
C VAL A 182 -17.99 13.48 -1.93
N GLY A 183 -17.44 13.06 -0.78
CA GLY A 183 -18.15 12.91 0.50
C GLY A 183 -19.03 11.65 0.57
N ALA A 184 -19.13 10.86 -0.50
CA ALA A 184 -19.86 9.60 -0.47
C ALA A 184 -19.09 8.52 0.30
N GLN A 185 -19.81 7.67 1.03
CA GLN A 185 -19.24 6.48 1.64
C GLN A 185 -18.68 5.57 0.54
N PRO A 186 -17.40 5.14 0.59
CA PRO A 186 -16.84 4.20 -0.37
C PRO A 186 -17.50 2.81 -0.24
N ASP A 187 -17.80 2.18 -1.36
CA ASP A 187 -18.10 0.75 -1.42
C ASP A 187 -16.77 0.00 -1.58
N VAL A 188 -16.44 -0.84 -0.60
CA VAL A 188 -15.16 -1.56 -0.55
C VAL A 188 -15.43 -3.06 -0.56
N GLN A 189 -14.99 -3.72 -1.62
CA GLN A 189 -15.17 -5.15 -1.85
C GLN A 189 -13.83 -5.87 -1.86
N PRO A 190 -13.56 -6.77 -0.91
CA PRO A 190 -12.40 -7.65 -0.97
C PRO A 190 -12.50 -8.62 -2.15
N LEU A 191 -11.46 -8.66 -2.97
CA LEU A 191 -11.30 -9.60 -4.07
C LEU A 191 -10.23 -10.62 -3.70
N HIS A 192 -10.58 -11.90 -3.70
CA HIS A 192 -9.61 -12.95 -3.44
C HIS A 192 -8.61 -13.06 -4.61
N THR A 193 -7.33 -12.90 -4.30
CA THR A 193 -6.23 -12.93 -5.26
C THR A 193 -5.21 -14.04 -4.95
N GLY A 194 -5.19 -14.53 -3.72
CA GLY A 194 -4.26 -15.57 -3.26
C GLY A 194 -4.43 -16.88 -3.99
N GLN A 195 -3.34 -17.43 -4.52
CA GLN A 195 -3.30 -18.72 -5.22
C GLN A 195 -2.77 -19.83 -4.33
N PHE A 196 -2.01 -19.50 -3.29
CA PHE A 196 -1.38 -20.45 -2.40
C PHE A 196 -2.03 -20.41 -1.01
N ARG A 197 -2.15 -21.57 -0.39
CA ARG A 197 -2.61 -21.72 0.97
C ARG A 197 -1.51 -22.33 1.81
N TRP A 198 -1.12 -21.65 2.88
CA TRP A 198 -0.16 -22.16 3.84
C TRP A 198 -0.90 -23.03 4.85
N GLN A 199 -0.40 -24.26 5.07
CA GLN A 199 -0.96 -25.21 6.03
C GLN A 199 0.14 -25.74 6.93
N GLN A 200 -0.14 -25.80 8.23
CA GLN A 200 0.68 -26.50 9.20
C GLN A 200 0.04 -27.87 9.44
N LEU A 201 0.82 -28.92 9.24
CA LEU A 201 0.40 -30.30 9.52
C LEU A 201 1.17 -30.80 10.74
N GLU A 202 0.48 -31.39 11.69
CA GLU A 202 1.04 -32.01 12.90
C GLU A 202 0.72 -33.51 12.86
N PRO A 203 1.51 -34.32 12.13
CA PRO A 203 1.29 -35.77 12.09
C PRO A 203 1.67 -36.37 13.43
N ALA A 204 0.82 -37.25 13.95
CA ALA A 204 1.15 -38.09 15.08
C ALA A 204 1.95 -39.31 14.56
N LEU A 205 3.24 -39.37 14.88
CA LEU A 205 4.09 -40.53 14.52
C LEU A 205 4.01 -41.57 15.60
N ALA A 206 3.65 -42.81 15.23
CA ALA A 206 3.51 -43.93 16.17
C ALA A 206 4.78 -44.78 16.26
N VAL A 207 5.58 -44.84 15.16
CA VAL A 207 6.83 -45.60 15.07
C VAL A 207 7.87 -44.81 14.26
N ALA A 208 9.15 -45.20 14.39
CA ALA A 208 10.25 -44.50 13.70
C ALA A 208 10.21 -44.56 12.17
N SER A 209 9.31 -45.34 11.58
CA SER A 209 9.09 -45.49 10.15
C SER A 209 7.89 -44.70 9.62
N ASP A 210 7.16 -44.00 10.49
CA ASP A 210 6.03 -43.11 10.13
C ASP A 210 6.57 -41.72 9.77
#